data_4cdb0d50e68709e5877bc4b65ccc887b
#
_entry.id   4cdb0d50e68709e5877bc4b65ccc887b
#
_cell.length_a   1.000
_cell.length_b   1.000
_cell.length_c   1.000
_cell.angle_alpha   90.00
_cell.angle_beta   90.00
_cell.angle_gamma   90.00
#
_symmetry.space_group_name_H-M   'P 1'
#
loop_
_entity.id
_entity.type
_entity.pdbx_description
1 polymer ?
#
loop_
_entity_poly.entity_id
_entity_poly.type
_entity_poly.pdbx_seq_one_letter_code
_entity_poly.pdbx_strand_id
1 'polypeptide(L)'
;MAVTKKIEIDGNLVEFKASAAIPRIYRNKFGRDVYKDLMVLNDAIKDQNEDASTLDGFSLEMFEDLSFVMYCAAHPDEKYDSPDEWLDQFNTFSIYQILPELIDLWGMNIKTTVPERKN
;
A
#
# COMPACT_ATOMS: atom_id res chain seq x y z
N MET A 1 -8.04 7.31 -13.67
CA MET A 1 -6.64 7.58 -13.95
C MET A 1 -5.75 6.97 -12.88
N ALA A 2 -4.64 6.42 -13.28
CA ALA A 2 -3.73 5.80 -12.34
C ALA A 2 -2.82 6.83 -11.70
N VAL A 3 -2.44 6.59 -10.47
CA VAL A 3 -1.50 7.42 -9.74
C VAL A 3 -0.30 6.55 -9.38
N THR A 4 0.89 7.04 -9.68
CA THR A 4 2.10 6.33 -9.29
C THR A 4 2.95 7.21 -8.38
N LYS A 5 3.76 6.57 -7.57
CA LYS A 5 4.65 7.27 -6.66
C LYS A 5 5.88 6.43 -6.44
N LYS A 6 7.02 7.09 -6.42
CA LYS A 6 8.28 6.42 -6.08
C LYS A 6 8.56 6.66 -4.60
N ILE A 7 8.76 5.58 -3.90
CA ILE A 7 8.98 5.60 -2.46
C ILE A 7 10.34 4.99 -2.19
N GLU A 8 11.12 5.63 -1.34
CA GLU A 8 12.46 5.13 -1.05
C GLU A 8 12.38 3.94 -0.10
N ILE A 9 12.99 2.83 -0.51
CA ILE A 9 13.12 1.63 0.31
C ILE A 9 14.55 1.14 0.15
N ASP A 10 15.28 1.00 1.25
CA ASP A 10 16.66 0.51 1.24
C ASP A 10 17.56 1.37 0.37
N GLY A 11 17.29 2.67 0.30
CA GLY A 11 18.10 3.58 -0.48
C GLY A 11 17.78 3.61 -1.95
N ASN A 12 16.77 2.87 -2.39
CA ASN A 12 16.35 2.82 -3.79
C ASN A 12 14.94 3.35 -3.92
N LEU A 13 14.68 4.01 -5.05
CA LEU A 13 13.32 4.47 -5.33
C LEU A 13 12.54 3.33 -5.96
N VAL A 14 11.43 2.97 -5.34
CA VAL A 14 10.59 1.86 -5.75
C VAL A 14 9.22 2.42 -6.12
N GLU A 15 8.73 2.09 -7.30
CA GLU A 15 7.48 2.65 -7.78
C GLU A 15 6.29 1.78 -7.40
N PHE A 16 5.23 2.44 -6.95
CA PHE A 16 3.95 1.81 -6.65
C PHE A 16 2.85 2.50 -7.43
N LYS A 17 1.79 1.76 -7.72
CA LYS A 17 0.70 2.29 -8.54
C LYS A 17 -0.64 2.04 -7.86
N ALA A 18 -1.49 3.06 -7.86
CA ALA A 18 -2.88 2.95 -7.45
C ALA A 18 -3.75 3.28 -8.66
N SER A 19 -4.64 2.36 -9.01
CA SER A 19 -5.53 2.55 -10.15
C SER A 19 -6.83 1.82 -9.89
N ALA A 20 -7.80 2.05 -10.76
CA ALA A 20 -9.10 1.40 -10.63
C ALA A 20 -9.02 -0.13 -10.77
N ALA A 21 -7.95 -0.64 -11.37
CA ALA A 21 -7.80 -2.08 -11.51
C ALA A 21 -7.35 -2.77 -10.22
N ILE A 22 -6.72 -2.02 -9.31
CA ILE A 22 -6.18 -2.61 -8.10
C ILE A 22 -7.25 -3.30 -7.25
N PRO A 23 -8.42 -2.69 -7.00
CA PRO A 23 -9.43 -3.39 -6.20
C PRO A 23 -9.83 -4.74 -6.77
N ARG A 24 -9.95 -4.83 -8.09
CA ARG A 24 -10.31 -6.09 -8.72
C ARG A 24 -9.19 -7.12 -8.59
N ILE A 25 -7.96 -6.70 -8.84
CA ILE A 25 -6.82 -7.60 -8.75
C ILE A 25 -6.66 -8.11 -7.32
N TYR A 26 -6.80 -7.21 -6.36
CA TYR A 26 -6.67 -7.55 -4.95
C TYR A 26 -7.74 -8.55 -4.54
N ARG A 27 -8.99 -8.29 -4.94
CA ARG A 27 -10.08 -9.19 -4.61
C ARG A 27 -9.87 -10.57 -5.24
N ASN A 28 -9.43 -10.61 -6.49
CA ASN A 28 -9.22 -11.88 -7.17
C ASN A 28 -8.08 -12.67 -6.59
N LYS A 29 -7.03 -11.98 -6.13
CA LYS A 29 -5.88 -12.68 -5.57
C LYS A 29 -6.09 -13.10 -4.13
N PHE A 30 -6.70 -12.25 -3.34
CA PHE A 30 -6.73 -12.44 -1.89
C PHE A 30 -8.13 -12.56 -1.32
N GLY A 31 -9.14 -12.34 -2.11
CA GLY A 31 -10.52 -12.48 -1.64
C GLY A 31 -10.96 -11.40 -0.67
N ARG A 32 -10.30 -10.25 -0.70
CA ARG A 32 -10.60 -9.17 0.22
C ARG A 32 -10.92 -7.89 -0.52
N ASP A 33 -11.50 -6.95 0.20
CA ASP A 33 -11.92 -5.66 -0.33
C ASP A 33 -10.85 -4.62 -0.01
N VAL A 34 -10.28 -4.01 -1.03
CA VAL A 34 -9.16 -3.09 -0.84
C VAL A 34 -9.56 -1.87 -0.01
N TYR A 35 -10.79 -1.37 -0.20
CA TYR A 35 -11.19 -0.17 0.53
C TYR A 35 -11.39 -0.45 2.00
N LYS A 36 -11.96 -1.62 2.32
CA LYS A 36 -12.12 -2.00 3.71
C LYS A 36 -10.77 -2.19 4.37
N ASP A 37 -9.85 -2.84 3.67
CA ASP A 37 -8.52 -3.07 4.24
C ASP A 37 -7.78 -1.75 4.41
N LEU A 38 -7.89 -0.83 3.44
CA LEU A 38 -7.27 0.48 3.57
C LEU A 38 -7.81 1.25 4.76
N MET A 39 -9.10 1.15 5.02
CA MET A 39 -9.68 1.84 6.17
C MET A 39 -9.17 1.24 7.48
N VAL A 40 -9.06 -0.08 7.53
CA VAL A 40 -8.50 -0.73 8.71
C VAL A 40 -7.07 -0.29 8.94
N LEU A 41 -6.28 -0.25 7.88
CA LEU A 41 -4.89 0.16 8.00
C LEU A 41 -4.76 1.62 8.40
N ASN A 42 -5.60 2.46 7.81
CA ASN A 42 -5.56 3.89 8.13
C ASN A 42 -5.97 4.14 9.57
N ASP A 43 -6.95 3.40 10.06
CA ASP A 43 -7.38 3.56 11.44
C ASP A 43 -6.35 3.02 12.42
N ALA A 44 -5.61 2.00 12.01
CA ALA A 44 -4.61 1.40 12.89
C ALA A 44 -3.42 2.31 13.13
N ILE A 45 -3.09 3.17 12.17
CA ILE A 45 -2.03 4.15 12.34
C ILE A 45 -2.66 5.50 12.62
N LYS A 46 -3.03 5.72 13.84
CA LYS A 46 -3.72 6.95 14.22
C LYS A 46 -2.88 8.18 14.02
N ASP A 47 -1.58 7.98 14.00
CA ASP A 47 -0.62 9.06 13.88
C ASP A 47 0.17 8.83 12.60
N GLN A 48 0.37 9.90 11.83
CA GLN A 48 1.12 9.82 10.58
C GLN A 48 2.54 9.31 10.80
N ASN A 49 3.02 9.36 12.03
CA ASN A 49 4.38 8.89 12.33
C ASN A 49 4.45 7.38 12.55
N GLU A 50 3.31 6.71 12.64
CA GLU A 50 3.32 5.28 12.84
C GLU A 50 3.45 4.57 11.51
N ASP A 51 4.07 3.41 11.53
CA ASP A 51 4.24 2.61 10.34
C ASP A 51 3.66 1.22 10.57
N ALA A 52 3.87 0.33 9.60
CA ALA A 52 3.26 -0.99 9.66
C ALA A 52 3.83 -1.86 10.77
N SER A 53 4.95 -1.49 11.36
CA SER A 53 5.54 -2.32 12.40
C SER A 53 4.69 -2.35 13.66
N THR A 54 3.74 -1.42 13.81
CA THR A 54 2.86 -1.38 14.98
C THR A 54 1.58 -2.17 14.78
N LEU A 55 1.38 -2.74 13.60
CA LEU A 55 0.15 -3.45 13.28
C LEU A 55 0.15 -4.87 13.86
N ASP A 56 -1.04 -5.41 14.09
CA ASP A 56 -1.15 -6.81 14.44
C ASP A 56 -0.91 -7.68 13.21
N GLY A 57 -0.84 -8.99 13.39
CA GLY A 57 -0.48 -9.89 12.31
C GLY A 57 -1.44 -9.86 11.14
N PHE A 58 -2.73 -9.72 11.42
CA PHE A 58 -3.73 -9.70 10.35
C PHE A 58 -3.61 -8.42 9.52
N SER A 59 -3.43 -7.30 10.20
CA SER A 59 -3.26 -6.02 9.50
C SER A 59 -1.94 -5.96 8.75
N LEU A 60 -0.90 -6.59 9.30
CA LEU A 60 0.36 -6.69 8.57
C LEU A 60 0.19 -7.44 7.26
N GLU A 61 -0.58 -8.52 7.28
CA GLU A 61 -0.82 -9.28 6.07
C GLU A 61 -1.57 -8.44 5.03
N MET A 62 -2.54 -7.68 5.48
CA MET A 62 -3.24 -6.77 4.57
C MET A 62 -2.29 -5.81 3.89
N PHE A 63 -1.40 -5.21 4.69
CA PHE A 63 -0.43 -4.28 4.16
C PHE A 63 0.50 -4.94 3.16
N GLU A 64 1.00 -6.12 3.51
CA GLU A 64 1.93 -6.83 2.65
C GLU A 64 1.28 -7.18 1.31
N ASP A 65 0.07 -7.69 1.35
CA ASP A 65 -0.63 -8.07 0.14
C ASP A 65 -0.95 -6.87 -0.72
N LEU A 66 -1.41 -5.79 -0.11
CA LEU A 66 -1.76 -4.58 -0.84
C LEU A 66 -0.55 -3.96 -1.51
N SER A 67 0.54 -3.83 -0.75
CA SER A 67 1.76 -3.25 -1.31
C SER A 67 2.29 -4.10 -2.46
N PHE A 68 2.18 -5.42 -2.33
CA PHE A 68 2.61 -6.33 -3.39
C PHE A 68 1.82 -6.09 -4.67
N VAL A 69 0.50 -5.98 -4.58
CA VAL A 69 -0.32 -5.77 -5.76
C VAL A 69 0.01 -4.42 -6.40
N MET A 70 0.20 -3.40 -5.58
CA MET A 70 0.52 -2.07 -6.10
C MET A 70 1.90 -2.05 -6.76
N TYR A 71 2.84 -2.80 -6.21
CA TYR A 71 4.16 -2.92 -6.83
C TYR A 71 4.06 -3.63 -8.18
N CYS A 72 3.37 -4.75 -8.22
CA CYS A 72 3.27 -5.51 -9.46
C CYS A 72 2.56 -4.71 -10.55
N ALA A 73 1.60 -3.89 -10.16
CA ALA A 73 0.91 -3.05 -11.14
C ALA A 73 1.86 -2.02 -11.74
N ALA A 74 2.82 -1.54 -10.96
CA ALA A 74 3.80 -0.58 -11.47
C ALA A 74 4.93 -1.25 -12.23
N HIS A 75 5.08 -2.56 -12.12
CA HIS A 75 6.18 -3.30 -12.74
C HIS A 75 5.65 -4.52 -13.50
N PRO A 76 4.91 -4.28 -14.58
CA PRO A 76 4.26 -5.41 -15.27
C PRO A 76 5.23 -6.41 -15.89
N ASP A 77 6.49 -6.02 -16.08
CA ASP A 77 7.48 -6.91 -16.65
C ASP A 77 8.11 -7.85 -15.62
N GLU A 78 7.87 -7.60 -14.34
CA GLU A 78 8.43 -8.45 -13.29
C GLU A 78 7.38 -9.45 -12.85
N LYS A 79 7.83 -10.65 -12.56
CA LYS A 79 6.93 -11.74 -12.17
C LYS A 79 7.30 -12.25 -10.79
N TYR A 80 6.34 -12.28 -9.92
CA TYR A 80 6.49 -12.86 -8.58
C TYR A 80 5.32 -13.79 -8.34
N ASP A 81 5.61 -14.97 -7.81
CA ASP A 81 4.57 -15.95 -7.56
C ASP A 81 3.76 -15.63 -6.31
N SER A 82 4.35 -14.88 -5.38
CA SER A 82 3.69 -14.63 -4.11
C SER A 82 4.28 -13.38 -3.46
N PRO A 83 3.55 -12.79 -2.50
CA PRO A 83 4.13 -11.70 -1.72
C PRO A 83 5.41 -12.11 -1.00
N ASP A 84 5.52 -13.36 -0.59
CA ASP A 84 6.73 -13.83 0.08
C ASP A 84 7.95 -13.66 -0.79
N GLU A 85 7.84 -14.03 -2.05
CA GLU A 85 8.95 -13.92 -2.97
C GLU A 85 9.34 -12.46 -3.18
N TRP A 86 8.34 -11.60 -3.30
CA TRP A 86 8.60 -10.18 -3.51
C TRP A 86 9.23 -9.54 -2.26
N LEU A 87 8.70 -9.88 -1.08
CA LEU A 87 9.19 -9.29 0.16
C LEU A 87 10.62 -9.68 0.47
N ASP A 88 11.05 -10.82 -0.03
CA ASP A 88 12.38 -11.33 0.29
C ASP A 88 13.50 -10.43 -0.21
N GLN A 89 13.22 -9.53 -1.13
CA GLN A 89 14.24 -8.64 -1.67
C GLN A 89 14.53 -7.43 -0.79
N PHE A 90 13.71 -7.19 0.22
CA PHE A 90 13.87 -6.00 1.06
C PHE A 90 14.53 -6.35 2.39
N ASN A 91 15.13 -5.34 3.02
CA ASN A 91 15.65 -5.51 4.36
C ASN A 91 14.50 -5.76 5.32
N THR A 92 14.83 -6.32 6.47
CA THR A 92 13.84 -6.89 7.38
C THR A 92 12.65 -5.97 7.64
N PHE A 93 12.89 -4.69 7.90
CA PHE A 93 11.79 -3.82 8.33
C PHE A 93 11.55 -2.64 7.42
N SER A 94 12.38 -2.47 6.38
CA SER A 94 12.29 -1.25 5.59
C SER A 94 10.96 -1.12 4.85
N ILE A 95 10.41 -2.24 4.37
CA ILE A 95 9.17 -2.19 3.61
C ILE A 95 8.01 -1.70 4.48
N TYR A 96 8.03 -1.99 5.77
CA TYR A 96 6.92 -1.63 6.63
C TYR A 96 6.84 -0.14 6.93
N GLN A 97 7.92 0.58 6.66
CA GLN A 97 7.96 2.02 6.94
C GLN A 97 7.17 2.82 5.90
N ILE A 98 6.80 2.22 4.79
CA ILE A 98 6.14 2.97 3.72
C ILE A 98 4.62 3.02 3.86
N LEU A 99 4.06 2.39 4.86
CA LEU A 99 2.60 2.34 4.98
C LEU A 99 1.93 3.71 4.91
N PRO A 100 2.39 4.73 5.63
CA PRO A 100 1.72 6.03 5.51
C PRO A 100 1.75 6.58 4.09
N GLU A 101 2.83 6.35 3.36
CA GLU A 101 2.94 6.83 1.99
C GLU A 101 2.02 6.06 1.05
N LEU A 102 1.83 4.77 1.28
CA LEU A 102 0.90 3.99 0.48
C LEU A 102 -0.54 4.44 0.70
N ILE A 103 -0.90 4.70 1.95
CA ILE A 103 -2.23 5.19 2.26
C ILE A 103 -2.45 6.54 1.59
N ASP A 104 -1.45 7.39 1.63
CA ASP A 104 -1.52 8.70 1.02
C ASP A 104 -1.71 8.58 -0.49
N LEU A 105 -1.10 7.58 -1.11
CA LEU A 105 -1.22 7.35 -2.54
C LEU A 105 -2.67 7.10 -2.93
N TRP A 106 -3.45 6.50 -2.05
CA TRP A 106 -4.87 6.26 -2.29
C TRP A 106 -5.72 7.47 -1.96
N GLY A 107 -5.12 8.55 -1.46
CA GLY A 107 -5.86 9.75 -1.12
C GLY A 107 -6.56 9.67 0.23
N MET A 108 -6.25 8.69 1.04
CA MET A 108 -6.92 8.54 2.33
C MET A 108 -6.63 9.70 3.27
N ASN A 109 -5.43 10.24 3.18
CA ASN A 109 -5.04 11.34 4.05
C ASN A 109 -5.47 12.70 3.52
N ILE A 110 -6.07 12.71 2.36
CA ILE A 110 -6.51 13.95 1.75
C ILE A 110 -7.90 14.33 2.21
N LYS A 111 -8.50 13.51 3.02
CA LYS A 111 -9.83 13.81 3.50
C LYS A 111 -9.90 15.16 4.18
N THR A 112 -8.80 15.61 4.70
CA THR A 112 -8.79 16.92 5.33
C THR A 112 -8.97 18.04 4.33
N THR A 113 -8.72 17.77 3.06
CA THR A 113 -8.89 18.78 2.05
C THR A 113 -10.24 18.73 1.39
N VAL A 114 -11.00 17.70 1.67
CA VAL A 114 -12.29 17.52 1.04
C VAL A 114 -13.21 18.70 1.28
N PRO A 115 -13.33 19.18 2.51
CA PRO A 115 -14.24 20.28 2.78
C PRO A 115 -13.90 21.53 1.99
N GLU A 116 -12.64 21.74 1.75
CA GLU A 116 -12.27 22.95 1.08
C GLU A 116 -12.70 23.01 -0.33
N ARG A 117 -12.72 21.90 -1.00
CA ARG A 117 -13.03 21.98 -2.38
C ARG A 117 -14.48 22.19 -2.63
N LYS A 118 -15.27 22.15 -1.61
CA LYS A 118 -16.61 22.44 -1.89
C LYS A 118 -16.86 23.88 -2.02
N ASN A 119 -16.08 24.48 -1.68
CA ASN A 119 -16.26 25.79 -1.91
C ASN A 119 -15.98 26.31 -2.80
#